data_f5dc600bba8658a550d563d20c8c9b3a
#
_entry.id   f5dc600bba8658a550d563d20c8c9b3a
#
_cell.length_a   1.000
_cell.length_b   1.000
_cell.length_c   1.000
_cell.angle_alpha   90.00
_cell.angle_beta   90.00
_cell.angle_gamma   90.00
#
_symmetry.space_group_name_H-M   'P 1'
#
loop_
_entity.id
_entity.type
_entity.pdbx_description
1 polymer ?
#
loop_
_entity_poly.entity_id
_entity_poly.type
_entity_poly.pdbx_seq_one_letter_code
_entity_poly.pdbx_strand_id
1 'polypeptide(L)'
;MNNTVNGTINFAGQIVAQTMGIEEGGIIVQRPRSAGLTVSVNGSETQNGYVQLGAVSEVQLANPGDRAMPHQFNIRVAGIPEQYTHALVFFEGGATVDAATGGLINMAEAGNVQIQLLNQQGDIVQAGSHSQLVSSAFVPVMDGEVYASFAANFCSTGHATPGNVASKVDYTLYLFELAA
;
A
#
# COMPACT_ATOMS: atom_id res chain seq x y z
N MET A 1 -25.39 9.27 0.91
CA MET A 1 -25.01 7.88 1.24
C MET A 1 -23.56 7.66 0.82
N ASN A 2 -22.73 7.25 1.73
CA ASN A 2 -21.33 6.98 1.40
C ASN A 2 -21.19 5.52 0.95
N ASN A 3 -20.73 5.31 -0.26
CA ASN A 3 -20.35 3.98 -0.71
C ASN A 3 -18.88 3.74 -0.40
N THR A 4 -18.58 2.58 0.13
CA THR A 4 -17.21 2.20 0.49
C THR A 4 -16.84 0.91 -0.20
N VAL A 5 -15.58 0.83 -0.59
CA VAL A 5 -14.93 -0.39 -1.07
C VAL A 5 -13.78 -0.69 -0.13
N ASN A 6 -13.76 -1.90 0.40
CA ASN A 6 -12.71 -2.34 1.29
C ASN A 6 -11.84 -3.40 0.62
N GLY A 7 -10.59 -3.43 0.96
CA GLY A 7 -9.69 -4.46 0.49
C GLY A 7 -8.45 -4.57 1.34
N THR A 8 -7.67 -5.61 1.08
CA THR A 8 -6.40 -5.86 1.76
C THR A 8 -5.31 -5.96 0.70
N ILE A 9 -4.22 -5.24 0.89
CA ILE A 9 -3.03 -5.34 0.05
C ILE A 9 -1.94 -6.04 0.85
N ASN A 10 -1.45 -7.14 0.31
CA ASN A 10 -0.32 -7.85 0.86
C ASN A 10 0.96 -7.42 0.14
N PHE A 11 2.01 -7.22 0.90
CA PHE A 11 3.31 -6.80 0.40
C PHE A 11 4.33 -7.87 0.74
N ALA A 12 5.21 -8.18 -0.19
CA ALA A 12 6.32 -9.08 0.04
C ALA A 12 7.57 -8.63 -0.71
N GLY A 13 8.69 -8.96 -0.14
CA GLY A 13 10.00 -8.70 -0.70
C GLY A 13 11.04 -9.51 0.05
N GLN A 14 12.29 -9.17 -0.16
CA GLN A 14 13.39 -9.88 0.46
C GLN A 14 14.53 -8.93 0.77
N ILE A 15 15.09 -9.08 1.95
CA ILE A 15 16.37 -8.47 2.30
C ILE A 15 17.44 -9.54 2.11
N VAL A 16 18.43 -9.26 1.30
CA VAL A 16 19.51 -10.20 1.00
C VAL A 16 20.83 -9.70 1.57
N ALA A 17 21.68 -10.64 1.98
CA ALA A 17 23.05 -10.33 2.29
C ALA A 17 23.78 -9.92 1.00
N GLN A 18 24.80 -9.08 1.14
CA GLN A 18 25.51 -8.51 -0.01
C GLN A 18 26.06 -9.56 -0.98
N THR A 19 26.31 -10.78 -0.51
CA THR A 19 26.89 -11.87 -1.28
C THR A 19 25.87 -12.90 -1.76
N MET A 20 24.58 -12.73 -1.44
CA MET A 20 23.54 -13.70 -1.79
C MET A 20 22.87 -13.33 -3.09
N GLY A 21 22.37 -14.35 -3.79
CA GLY A 21 21.52 -14.14 -4.96
C GLY A 21 20.17 -13.52 -4.58
N ILE A 22 19.54 -12.89 -5.55
CA ILE A 22 18.24 -12.23 -5.37
C ILE A 22 17.12 -13.24 -5.59
N GLU A 23 16.24 -13.37 -4.60
CA GLU A 23 14.98 -14.11 -4.73
C GLU A 23 13.82 -13.13 -4.65
N GLU A 24 12.81 -13.36 -5.48
CA GLU A 24 11.64 -12.49 -5.54
C GLU A 24 10.56 -12.93 -4.56
N GLY A 25 10.06 -11.99 -3.76
CA GLY A 25 8.89 -12.17 -2.93
C GLY A 25 7.63 -11.65 -3.61
N GLY A 26 6.47 -12.14 -3.24
CA GLY A 26 5.19 -11.76 -3.83
C GLY A 26 4.14 -11.33 -2.82
N ILE A 27 3.15 -10.57 -3.26
CA ILE A 27 2.10 -9.95 -2.44
C ILE A 27 0.73 -10.36 -2.94
N ILE A 28 -0.17 -10.68 -2.02
CA ILE A 28 -1.54 -11.06 -2.34
C ILE A 28 -2.50 -9.95 -1.89
N VAL A 29 -3.38 -9.54 -2.79
CA VAL A 29 -4.45 -8.58 -2.48
C VAL A 29 -5.78 -9.30 -2.44
N GLN A 30 -6.50 -9.16 -1.34
CA GLN A 30 -7.88 -9.62 -1.20
C GLN A 30 -8.83 -8.45 -1.34
N ARG A 31 -9.87 -8.63 -2.15
CA ARG A 31 -10.89 -7.61 -2.38
C ARG A 31 -12.25 -8.10 -1.92
N PRO A 32 -12.91 -7.42 -0.97
CA PRO A 32 -14.32 -7.62 -0.77
C PRO A 32 -15.09 -7.08 -1.97
N ARG A 33 -16.17 -7.75 -2.32
CA ARG A 33 -17.01 -7.32 -3.45
C ARG A 33 -17.97 -6.23 -3.01
N SER A 34 -17.93 -5.09 -3.69
CA SER A 34 -19.03 -4.14 -3.68
C SER A 34 -19.84 -4.33 -4.97
N ALA A 35 -21.14 -4.40 -4.83
CA ALA A 35 -22.03 -4.64 -5.97
C ALA A 35 -21.86 -3.52 -7.01
N GLY A 36 -21.59 -3.89 -8.27
CA GLY A 36 -21.46 -2.98 -9.40
C GLY A 36 -20.12 -2.30 -9.56
N LEU A 37 -19.21 -2.42 -8.60
CA LEU A 37 -17.89 -1.82 -8.68
C LEU A 37 -16.83 -2.86 -9.06
N THR A 38 -15.94 -2.50 -9.95
CA THR A 38 -14.77 -3.31 -10.32
C THR A 38 -13.54 -2.68 -9.71
N VAL A 39 -12.81 -3.43 -8.90
CA VAL A 39 -11.59 -2.96 -8.24
C VAL A 39 -10.39 -3.69 -8.84
N SER A 40 -9.38 -2.93 -9.21
CA SER A 40 -8.10 -3.46 -9.67
C SER A 40 -6.99 -2.90 -8.80
N VAL A 41 -6.06 -3.75 -8.39
CA VAL A 41 -4.84 -3.31 -7.71
C VAL A 41 -3.67 -3.66 -8.60
N ASN A 42 -2.84 -2.65 -8.89
CA ASN A 42 -1.67 -2.76 -9.74
C ASN A 42 -1.97 -3.42 -11.11
N GLY A 43 -3.11 -3.08 -11.69
CA GLY A 43 -3.54 -3.56 -12.99
C GLY A 43 -4.17 -4.95 -13.02
N SER A 44 -4.29 -5.63 -11.88
CA SER A 44 -4.89 -6.96 -11.81
C SER A 44 -6.31 -6.89 -11.29
N GLU A 45 -7.27 -7.37 -12.08
CA GLU A 45 -8.68 -7.49 -11.70
C GLU A 45 -8.98 -8.74 -10.89
N THR A 46 -7.98 -9.55 -10.60
CA THR A 46 -8.15 -10.76 -9.80
C THR A 46 -8.29 -10.44 -8.31
N GLN A 47 -8.92 -11.35 -7.57
CA GLN A 47 -9.03 -11.25 -6.11
C GLN A 47 -7.69 -11.28 -5.40
N ASN A 48 -6.64 -11.73 -6.09
CA ASN A 48 -5.29 -11.93 -5.57
C ASN A 48 -4.27 -11.09 -6.34
N GLY A 49 -4.54 -9.80 -6.51
CA GLY A 49 -3.50 -8.89 -6.97
C GLY A 49 -2.44 -8.71 -5.90
N TYR A 50 -1.18 -8.55 -6.30
CA TYR A 50 -0.14 -8.32 -5.32
C TYR A 50 0.91 -7.33 -5.82
N VAL A 51 1.62 -6.70 -4.89
CA VAL A 51 2.71 -5.76 -5.17
C VAL A 51 4.03 -6.40 -4.76
N GLN A 52 4.87 -6.67 -5.73
CA GLN A 52 6.17 -7.29 -5.51
C GLN A 52 7.23 -6.19 -5.32
N LEU A 53 7.90 -6.21 -4.17
CA LEU A 53 8.91 -5.22 -3.84
C LEU A 53 10.32 -5.61 -4.29
N GLY A 54 10.51 -6.87 -4.70
CA GLY A 54 11.81 -7.37 -5.10
C GLY A 54 12.75 -7.57 -3.91
N ALA A 55 14.04 -7.57 -4.18
CA ALA A 55 15.06 -7.80 -3.18
C ALA A 55 16.01 -6.60 -3.08
N VAL A 56 16.52 -6.37 -1.87
CA VAL A 56 17.46 -5.30 -1.57
C VAL A 56 18.58 -5.84 -0.69
N SER A 57 19.79 -5.31 -0.85
CA SER A 57 20.91 -5.69 0.00
C SER A 57 20.78 -5.06 1.39
N GLU A 58 21.17 -5.82 2.42
CA GLU A 58 21.18 -5.34 3.80
C GLU A 58 22.01 -4.07 4.00
N VAL A 59 23.03 -3.84 3.17
CA VAL A 59 23.88 -2.65 3.28
C VAL A 59 23.14 -1.37 2.92
N GLN A 60 22.08 -1.46 2.13
CA GLN A 60 21.23 -0.31 1.80
C GLN A 60 20.27 0.08 2.94
N LEU A 61 20.12 -0.80 3.91
CA LEU A 61 19.24 -0.64 5.06
C LEU A 61 20.04 -0.80 6.38
N ALA A 62 21.27 -0.28 6.42
CA ALA A 62 22.19 -0.48 7.52
C ALA A 62 21.85 0.37 8.75
N ASN A 63 21.20 1.50 8.57
CA ASN A 63 20.91 2.46 9.65
C ASN A 63 19.41 2.68 9.80
N PRO A 64 18.93 3.02 11.01
CA PRO A 64 17.53 3.38 11.19
C PRO A 64 17.12 4.52 10.26
N GLY A 65 15.98 4.38 9.59
CA GLY A 65 15.45 5.37 8.66
C GLY A 65 15.94 5.24 7.23
N ASP A 66 16.85 4.32 6.94
CA ASP A 66 17.25 4.05 5.56
C ASP A 66 16.08 3.49 4.76
N ARG A 67 15.98 3.89 3.50
CA ARG A 67 14.90 3.49 2.58
C ARG A 67 15.50 2.95 1.28
N ALA A 68 14.85 1.95 0.73
CA ALA A 68 15.31 1.34 -0.51
C ALA A 68 14.16 0.77 -1.34
N MET A 69 14.35 0.75 -2.64
CA MET A 69 13.50 0.08 -3.61
C MET A 69 12.04 0.54 -3.59
N PRO A 70 11.75 1.83 -3.88
CA PRO A 70 10.37 2.26 -4.03
C PRO A 70 9.73 1.60 -5.26
N HIS A 71 8.57 0.98 -5.05
CA HIS A 71 7.76 0.39 -6.10
C HIS A 71 6.41 1.09 -6.16
N GLN A 72 6.04 1.55 -7.34
CA GLN A 72 4.73 2.15 -7.56
C GLN A 72 3.67 1.06 -7.66
N PHE A 73 2.51 1.34 -7.08
CA PHE A 73 1.31 0.55 -7.27
C PHE A 73 0.09 1.49 -7.34
N ASN A 74 -1.01 0.97 -7.86
CA ASN A 74 -2.21 1.77 -7.99
C ASN A 74 -3.44 0.95 -7.59
N ILE A 75 -4.48 1.69 -7.19
CA ILE A 75 -5.80 1.15 -6.95
C ILE A 75 -6.73 1.85 -7.94
N ARG A 76 -7.37 1.07 -8.81
CA ARG A 76 -8.35 1.56 -9.78
C ARG A 76 -9.71 1.01 -9.43
N VAL A 77 -10.71 1.86 -9.41
CA VAL A 77 -12.10 1.47 -9.22
C VAL A 77 -12.91 1.99 -10.38
N ALA A 78 -13.68 1.11 -11.01
CA ALA A 78 -14.53 1.42 -12.14
C ALA A 78 -15.99 1.09 -11.82
N GLY A 79 -16.93 1.61 -12.62
CA GLY A 79 -18.36 1.41 -12.42
C GLY A 79 -18.94 2.32 -11.33
N ILE A 80 -18.30 3.45 -11.07
CA ILE A 80 -18.73 4.41 -10.05
C ILE A 80 -19.91 5.22 -10.59
N PRO A 81 -21.05 5.28 -9.86
CA PRO A 81 -22.18 6.09 -10.25
C PRO A 81 -21.85 7.58 -10.39
N GLU A 82 -22.55 8.27 -11.28
CA GLU A 82 -22.27 9.66 -11.65
C GLU A 82 -22.39 10.66 -10.49
N GLN A 83 -23.15 10.33 -9.46
CA GLN A 83 -23.29 11.21 -8.29
C GLN A 83 -22.02 11.38 -7.49
N TYR A 84 -21.10 10.44 -7.59
CA TYR A 84 -19.84 10.51 -6.87
C TYR A 84 -18.79 11.26 -7.69
N THR A 85 -18.17 12.24 -7.08
CA THR A 85 -17.22 13.13 -7.76
C THR A 85 -15.79 12.96 -7.30
N HIS A 86 -15.60 12.47 -6.08
CA HIS A 86 -14.27 12.28 -5.49
C HIS A 86 -14.22 10.98 -4.70
N ALA A 87 -13.00 10.47 -4.54
CA ALA A 87 -12.71 9.32 -3.72
C ALA A 87 -11.50 9.57 -2.82
N LEU A 88 -11.43 8.85 -1.72
CA LEU A 88 -10.30 8.84 -0.83
C LEU A 88 -9.94 7.39 -0.53
N VAL A 89 -8.68 7.03 -0.71
CA VAL A 89 -8.15 5.75 -0.24
C VAL A 89 -7.55 5.97 1.14
N PHE A 90 -8.07 5.25 2.11
CA PHE A 90 -7.59 5.29 3.49
C PHE A 90 -6.99 3.93 3.85
N PHE A 91 -5.73 3.92 4.23
CA PHE A 91 -5.07 2.69 4.70
C PHE A 91 -5.33 2.54 6.19
N GLU A 92 -5.97 1.43 6.55
CA GLU A 92 -6.42 1.18 7.91
C GLU A 92 -5.26 0.74 8.81
N GLY A 93 -5.40 1.01 10.10
CA GLY A 93 -4.53 0.44 11.12
C GLY A 93 -4.88 -1.01 11.41
N GLY A 94 -4.12 -1.65 12.25
CA GLY A 94 -4.38 -3.02 12.68
C GLY A 94 -3.13 -3.73 13.17
N ALA A 95 -3.22 -5.04 13.31
CA ALA A 95 -2.14 -5.86 13.85
C ALA A 95 -0.86 -5.86 13.01
N THR A 96 -0.98 -5.52 11.73
CA THR A 96 0.17 -5.47 10.80
C THR A 96 0.71 -4.05 10.59
N VAL A 97 0.22 -3.09 11.36
CA VAL A 97 0.64 -1.68 11.27
C VAL A 97 1.26 -1.25 12.59
N ASP A 98 2.43 -0.63 12.49
CA ASP A 98 3.06 -0.01 13.65
C ASP A 98 2.36 1.32 13.95
N ALA A 99 1.67 1.37 15.07
CA ALA A 99 0.90 2.56 15.47
C ALA A 99 1.77 3.81 15.67
N ALA A 100 3.05 3.65 15.97
CA ALA A 100 3.95 4.76 16.18
C ALA A 100 4.44 5.40 14.88
N THR A 101 4.61 4.60 13.83
CA THR A 101 5.19 5.08 12.56
C THR A 101 4.21 5.04 11.39
N GLY A 102 3.14 4.25 11.48
CA GLY A 102 2.25 3.95 10.36
C GLY A 102 2.86 3.02 9.32
N GLY A 103 4.05 2.51 9.56
CA GLY A 103 4.70 1.52 8.70
C GLY A 103 4.09 0.13 8.86
N LEU A 104 4.24 -0.70 7.82
CA LEU A 104 3.74 -2.07 7.86
C LEU A 104 4.79 -2.98 8.50
N ILE A 105 4.37 -3.72 9.50
CA ILE A 105 5.24 -4.61 10.26
C ILE A 105 5.59 -5.81 9.40
N ASN A 106 6.88 -6.15 9.31
CA ASN A 106 7.30 -7.36 8.64
C ASN A 106 6.89 -8.61 9.45
N MET A 107 6.19 -9.53 8.80
CA MET A 107 5.74 -10.78 9.39
C MET A 107 6.62 -11.97 8.99
N ALA A 108 7.69 -11.75 8.23
CA ALA A 108 8.63 -12.78 7.78
C ALA A 108 9.97 -12.67 8.54
N GLU A 109 11.00 -13.28 8.03
CA GLU A 109 12.23 -13.54 8.80
C GLU A 109 13.20 -12.35 8.90
N ALA A 110 13.17 -11.42 7.93
CA ALA A 110 14.07 -10.27 7.95
C ALA A 110 13.85 -9.42 9.19
N GLY A 111 14.91 -9.01 9.85
CA GLY A 111 14.84 -8.17 11.04
C GLY A 111 15.03 -6.69 10.74
N ASN A 112 14.49 -5.85 11.62
CA ASN A 112 14.68 -4.40 11.61
C ASN A 112 14.25 -3.73 10.31
N VAL A 113 13.16 -4.19 9.70
CA VAL A 113 12.62 -3.64 8.47
C VAL A 113 11.10 -3.55 8.55
N GLN A 114 10.57 -2.47 7.98
CA GLN A 114 9.13 -2.26 7.75
C GLN A 114 8.91 -1.91 6.28
N ILE A 115 7.66 -2.01 5.84
CA ILE A 115 7.25 -1.50 4.54
C ILE A 115 6.59 -0.15 4.77
N GLN A 116 7.08 0.87 4.07
CA GLN A 116 6.58 2.24 4.19
C GLN A 116 5.75 2.56 2.95
N LEU A 117 4.57 3.13 3.18
CA LEU A 117 3.68 3.58 2.11
C LEU A 117 3.96 5.04 1.79
N LEU A 118 3.91 5.37 0.50
CA LEU A 118 4.09 6.72 -0.01
C LEU A 118 2.92 7.10 -0.91
N ASN A 119 2.55 8.38 -0.88
CA ASN A 119 1.56 8.91 -1.82
C ASN A 119 2.20 9.23 -3.19
N GLN A 120 1.40 9.75 -4.10
CA GLN A 120 1.85 10.10 -5.45
C GLN A 120 2.96 11.16 -5.46
N GLN A 121 3.00 12.02 -4.45
CA GLN A 121 4.01 13.06 -4.30
C GLN A 121 5.30 12.56 -3.64
N GLY A 122 5.31 11.32 -3.16
CA GLY A 122 6.44 10.73 -2.45
C GLY A 122 6.45 10.98 -0.95
N ASP A 123 5.38 11.54 -0.41
CA ASP A 123 5.23 11.75 1.03
C ASP A 123 4.78 10.48 1.73
N ILE A 124 5.22 10.32 2.97
CA ILE A 124 4.89 9.15 3.78
C ILE A 124 3.39 9.14 4.10
N VAL A 125 2.75 7.99 3.83
CA VAL A 125 1.39 7.70 4.25
C VAL A 125 1.45 6.84 5.51
N GLN A 126 0.92 7.35 6.61
CA GLN A 126 0.88 6.61 7.86
C GLN A 126 -0.44 5.84 7.95
N ALA A 127 -0.36 4.53 7.74
CA ALA A 127 -1.55 3.67 7.84
C ALA A 127 -2.18 3.79 9.24
N GLY A 128 -3.49 3.83 9.29
CA GLY A 128 -4.25 4.00 10.54
C GLY A 128 -4.29 5.42 11.09
N SER A 129 -3.59 6.36 10.50
CA SER A 129 -3.53 7.75 10.98
C SER A 129 -4.51 8.66 10.23
N HIS A 130 -5.17 9.54 10.96
CA HIS A 130 -6.01 10.60 10.37
C HIS A 130 -5.20 11.64 9.59
N SER A 131 -3.86 11.62 9.65
CA SER A 131 -3.02 12.46 8.80
C SER A 131 -3.18 12.18 7.31
N GLN A 132 -3.79 11.06 6.95
CA GLN A 132 -4.17 10.74 5.57
C GLN A 132 -5.32 11.61 5.05
N LEU A 133 -6.09 12.25 5.92
CA LEU A 133 -7.29 13.03 5.56
C LEU A 133 -6.89 14.45 5.17
N VAL A 134 -6.15 14.58 4.08
CA VAL A 134 -5.71 15.89 3.54
C VAL A 134 -6.32 16.09 2.16
N SER A 135 -6.49 17.35 1.77
CA SER A 135 -7.14 17.69 0.49
C SER A 135 -6.45 17.09 -0.71
N SER A 136 -5.14 16.97 -0.69
CA SER A 136 -4.35 16.34 -1.77
C SER A 136 -4.55 14.84 -1.91
N ALA A 137 -5.12 14.18 -0.90
CA ALA A 137 -5.41 12.75 -0.94
C ALA A 137 -6.72 12.42 -1.68
N PHE A 138 -7.59 13.40 -1.90
CA PHE A 138 -8.84 13.19 -2.63
C PHE A 138 -8.54 13.07 -4.13
N VAL A 139 -9.06 11.99 -4.73
CA VAL A 139 -8.87 11.68 -6.15
C VAL A 139 -10.17 11.96 -6.87
N PRO A 140 -10.17 12.70 -7.99
CA PRO A 140 -11.41 12.94 -8.74
C PRO A 140 -11.89 11.65 -9.40
N VAL A 141 -13.22 11.50 -9.45
CA VAL A 141 -13.87 10.47 -10.27
C VAL A 141 -13.98 11.03 -11.68
N MET A 142 -13.44 10.31 -12.65
CA MET A 142 -13.49 10.69 -14.06
C MET A 142 -14.05 9.52 -14.87
N ASP A 143 -15.13 9.78 -15.63
CA ASP A 143 -15.79 8.76 -16.46
C ASP A 143 -16.17 7.49 -15.69
N GLY A 144 -16.60 7.65 -14.44
CA GLY A 144 -16.98 6.53 -13.57
C GLY A 144 -15.80 5.75 -13.01
N GLU A 145 -14.61 6.31 -13.08
CA GLU A 145 -13.39 5.64 -12.61
C GLU A 145 -12.58 6.51 -11.65
N VAL A 146 -11.91 5.85 -10.72
CA VAL A 146 -10.89 6.44 -9.85
C VAL A 146 -9.59 5.68 -10.08
N TYR A 147 -8.51 6.43 -10.22
CA TYR A 147 -7.15 5.88 -10.32
C TYR A 147 -6.28 6.54 -9.26
N ALA A 148 -5.98 5.80 -8.22
CA ALA A 148 -5.16 6.28 -7.10
C ALA A 148 -3.77 5.63 -7.15
N SER A 149 -2.72 6.45 -7.17
CA SER A 149 -1.34 6.01 -7.28
C SER A 149 -0.61 6.16 -5.97
N PHE A 150 0.16 5.14 -5.63
CA PHE A 150 0.97 5.06 -4.41
C PHE A 150 2.30 4.41 -4.72
N ALA A 151 3.17 4.39 -3.72
CA ALA A 151 4.39 3.59 -3.75
C ALA A 151 4.61 2.92 -2.40
N ALA A 152 5.41 1.89 -2.39
CA ALA A 152 5.86 1.23 -1.18
C ALA A 152 7.37 1.02 -1.26
N ASN A 153 8.06 1.16 -0.13
CA ASN A 153 9.48 0.91 -0.05
C ASN A 153 9.82 0.13 1.22
N PHE A 154 11.03 -0.41 1.26
CA PHE A 154 11.60 -0.91 2.51
C PHE A 154 12.09 0.28 3.34
N CYS A 155 11.85 0.22 4.64
CA CYS A 155 12.34 1.20 5.60
C CYS A 155 12.95 0.46 6.78
N SER A 156 14.20 0.75 7.11
CA SER A 156 14.87 0.09 8.25
C SER A 156 14.52 0.78 9.56
N THR A 157 14.40 -0.03 10.62
CA THR A 157 14.24 0.41 12.00
C THR A 157 15.52 0.22 12.81
N GLY A 158 16.52 -0.34 12.19
CA GLY A 158 17.85 -0.65 12.71
C GLY A 158 18.68 -1.19 11.57
N HIS A 159 19.72 -1.95 11.86
CA HIS A 159 20.45 -2.66 10.82
C HIS A 159 19.59 -3.85 10.34
N ALA A 160 19.11 -3.78 9.11
CA ALA A 160 18.28 -4.84 8.54
C ALA A 160 19.06 -6.15 8.41
N THR A 161 18.41 -7.25 8.75
CA THR A 161 19.00 -8.58 8.59
C THR A 161 18.39 -9.31 7.40
N PRO A 162 19.16 -10.21 6.74
CA PRO A 162 18.66 -10.96 5.60
C PRO A 162 17.44 -11.81 5.94
N GLY A 163 16.56 -11.99 4.97
CA GLY A 163 15.35 -12.81 5.09
C GLY A 163 14.24 -12.27 4.22
N ASN A 164 13.14 -12.97 4.20
CA ASN A 164 11.93 -12.55 3.51
C ASN A 164 11.24 -11.42 4.25
N VAL A 165 10.60 -10.56 3.49
CA VAL A 165 9.73 -9.49 4.00
C VAL A 165 8.32 -9.75 3.48
N ALA A 166 7.37 -9.78 4.37
CA ALA A 166 5.97 -9.93 4.03
C ALA A 166 5.11 -9.15 5.00
N SER A 167 4.15 -8.40 4.48
CA SER A 167 3.18 -7.68 5.29
C SER A 167 1.88 -7.50 4.52
N LYS A 168 0.92 -6.87 5.14
CA LYS A 168 -0.36 -6.54 4.53
C LYS A 168 -0.92 -5.27 5.15
N VAL A 169 -1.80 -4.61 4.42
CA VAL A 169 -2.57 -3.48 4.92
C VAL A 169 -3.98 -3.55 4.36
N ASP A 170 -4.96 -3.28 5.19
CA ASP A 170 -6.33 -3.09 4.76
C ASP A 170 -6.52 -1.66 4.28
N TYR A 171 -7.28 -1.48 3.22
CA TYR A 171 -7.65 -0.15 2.76
C TYR A 171 -9.16 -0.04 2.62
N THR A 172 -9.65 1.17 2.76
CA THR A 172 -11.03 1.53 2.46
C THR A 172 -11.03 2.67 1.46
N LEU A 173 -11.77 2.51 0.38
CA LEU A 173 -12.01 3.60 -0.58
C LEU A 173 -13.37 4.20 -0.28
N TYR A 174 -13.37 5.49 0.03
CA TYR A 174 -14.59 6.27 0.29
C TYR A 174 -14.95 7.05 -0.95
N LEU A 175 -16.22 7.02 -1.30
CA LEU A 175 -16.78 7.80 -2.40
C LEU A 175 -17.60 8.97 -1.84
N PHE A 176 -17.41 10.15 -2.41
CA PHE A 176 -18.05 11.37 -1.96
C PHE A 176 -18.88 11.99 -3.08
N GLU A 177 -20.10 12.42 -2.71
CA GLU A 177 -20.93 13.26 -3.55
C GLU A 177 -20.58 14.72 -3.30
N LEU A 178 -20.57 15.53 -4.36
CA LEU A 178 -20.59 16.98 -4.16
C LEU A 178 -21.96 17.37 -3.64
N ALA A 179 -21.97 18.11 -2.54
CA ALA A 179 -23.19 18.77 -2.09
C ALA A 179 -23.64 19.75 -3.15
N ALA A 180 -24.92 19.66 -3.53
CA ALA A 180 -25.52 20.55 -4.50
C ALA A 180 -25.57 22.00 -3.94
#